data_e09dda6eccb915d7c25e807975e45eee
#
_entry.id   e09dda6eccb915d7c25e807975e45eee
#
_cell.length_a   1.000
_cell.length_b   1.000
_cell.length_c   1.000
_cell.angle_alpha   90.00
_cell.angle_beta   90.00
_cell.angle_gamma   90.00
#
_symmetry.space_group_name_H-M   'P 1'
#
loop_
_entity.id
_entity.type
_entity.pdbx_description
1 polymer ?
#
loop_
_entity_poly.entity_id
_entity_poly.type
_entity_poly.pdbx_seq_one_letter_code
_entity_poly.pdbx_strand_id
1 'polypeptide(L)'
;DCLLSRGLGDVYKRQLSAIWIAYLLLLGGWIVLQKRSPVATLGWLLALGALPYIGFFIYYLFGPQRVERRRLNRQASRRAVESQREDWRQRLEAEALPHASSMGRLIYGASGYPPTIATAHTLLSGGEATFEAIFAAIGQARRSIHLEYYIYERDDTGTALRDLLVAKAREGVQVRLLVDALGSARVTRRWMRPLIEAGGELAFFHATSLRRFRPVLNMRTHRKIVVVDGAIGLTGGINVTDEQDQRRCREPYHDLHLQIEGPAVYWLEQMFLEDWHYSTGQVSGASLPPPELPAGGGGQVVQIIPAGPDELHAPILRAKITAMELSLIHISEPTRQE
;
A
#
# COMPACT_ATOMS: atom_id res chain seq x y z
N ASP A 1 63.33 -20.45 -15.86
CA ASP A 1 62.17 -19.55 -16.06
C ASP A 1 60.79 -20.19 -15.76
N CYS A 2 60.68 -21.53 -15.95
CA CYS A 2 59.38 -22.23 -15.72
C CYS A 2 59.04 -22.43 -14.22
N LEU A 3 60.03 -22.53 -13.35
CA LEU A 3 59.82 -22.72 -11.90
C LEU A 3 59.44 -21.43 -11.18
N LEU A 4 59.92 -20.28 -11.64
CA LEU A 4 59.56 -18.96 -11.12
C LEU A 4 58.12 -18.56 -11.49
N SER A 5 57.66 -18.91 -12.68
CA SER A 5 56.29 -18.63 -13.11
C SER A 5 55.24 -19.45 -12.36
N ARG A 6 55.56 -20.72 -11.99
CA ARG A 6 54.69 -21.56 -11.14
C ARG A 6 54.60 -21.03 -9.72
N GLY A 7 55.71 -20.58 -9.11
CA GLY A 7 55.73 -20.02 -7.78
C GLY A 7 54.95 -18.73 -7.64
N LEU A 8 55.03 -17.84 -8.62
CA LEU A 8 54.24 -16.62 -8.68
C LEU A 8 52.72 -16.88 -8.77
N GLY A 9 52.34 -17.84 -9.64
CA GLY A 9 50.93 -18.22 -9.80
C GLY A 9 50.31 -18.77 -8.51
N ASP A 10 51.07 -19.52 -7.71
CA ASP A 10 50.56 -20.04 -6.45
C ASP A 10 50.49 -19.00 -5.34
N VAL A 11 51.36 -17.98 -5.35
CA VAL A 11 51.32 -16.85 -4.42
C VAL A 11 50.05 -16.01 -4.72
N TYR A 12 49.78 -15.67 -5.98
CA TYR A 12 48.57 -14.96 -6.36
C TYR A 12 47.27 -15.72 -5.99
N LYS A 13 47.22 -17.04 -6.21
CA LYS A 13 46.09 -17.88 -5.82
C LYS A 13 45.86 -17.84 -4.32
N ARG A 14 46.92 -17.95 -3.52
CA ARG A 14 46.81 -17.87 -2.04
C ARG A 14 46.37 -16.49 -1.58
N GLN A 15 46.87 -15.41 -2.17
CA GLN A 15 46.44 -14.03 -1.85
C GLN A 15 44.96 -13.81 -2.22
N LEU A 16 44.53 -14.22 -3.41
CA LEU A 16 43.12 -14.16 -3.84
C LEU A 16 42.21 -14.96 -2.89
N SER A 17 42.64 -16.18 -2.51
CA SER A 17 41.86 -16.99 -1.55
C SER A 17 41.78 -16.35 -0.16
N ALA A 18 42.86 -15.75 0.33
CA ALA A 18 42.88 -15.06 1.63
C ALA A 18 41.98 -13.81 1.61
N ILE A 19 42.05 -13.00 0.56
CA ILE A 19 41.17 -11.83 0.36
C ILE A 19 39.71 -12.28 0.28
N TRP A 20 39.46 -13.39 -0.41
CA TRP A 20 38.14 -13.96 -0.54
C TRP A 20 37.56 -14.42 0.82
N ILE A 21 38.35 -15.14 1.59
CA ILE A 21 37.95 -15.60 2.94
C ILE A 21 37.69 -14.40 3.85
N ALA A 22 38.56 -13.39 3.83
CA ALA A 22 38.37 -12.16 4.60
C ALA A 22 37.07 -11.44 4.20
N TYR A 23 36.79 -11.31 2.91
CA TYR A 23 35.55 -10.76 2.38
C TYR A 23 34.33 -11.52 2.90
N LEU A 24 34.33 -12.87 2.81
CA LEU A 24 33.21 -13.68 3.31
C LEU A 24 32.99 -13.54 4.82
N LEU A 25 34.07 -13.49 5.60
CA LEU A 25 33.98 -13.31 7.05
C LEU A 25 33.42 -11.92 7.42
N LEU A 26 33.92 -10.85 6.79
CA LEU A 26 33.46 -9.49 7.03
C LEU A 26 31.99 -9.31 6.62
N LEU A 27 31.63 -9.80 5.43
CA LEU A 27 30.27 -9.68 4.92
C LEU A 27 29.30 -10.59 5.68
N GLY A 28 29.73 -11.80 6.01
CA GLY A 28 28.97 -12.74 6.84
C GLY A 28 28.71 -12.17 8.25
N GLY A 29 29.76 -11.64 8.89
CA GLY A 29 29.63 -10.94 10.16
C GLY A 29 28.65 -9.77 10.09
N TRP A 30 28.76 -8.94 9.07
CA TRP A 30 27.82 -7.85 8.82
C TRP A 30 26.38 -8.33 8.69
N ILE A 31 26.12 -9.41 7.91
CA ILE A 31 24.76 -9.95 7.70
C ILE A 31 24.19 -10.49 9.00
N VAL A 32 24.99 -11.20 9.79
CA VAL A 32 24.58 -11.75 11.10
C VAL A 32 24.21 -10.64 12.08
N LEU A 33 24.99 -9.55 12.11
CA LEU A 33 24.75 -8.40 13.00
C LEU A 33 23.46 -7.63 12.67
N GLN A 34 22.85 -7.83 11.51
CA GLN A 34 21.64 -7.11 11.10
C GLN A 34 20.32 -7.63 11.72
N LYS A 35 20.38 -8.52 12.72
CA LYS A 35 19.21 -9.04 13.49
C LYS A 35 18.01 -9.47 12.61
N ARG A 36 18.25 -10.32 11.64
CA ARG A 36 17.24 -10.83 10.68
C ARG A 36 16.65 -12.16 11.13
N SER A 37 15.60 -12.59 10.40
CA SER A 37 15.13 -13.96 10.55
C SER A 37 16.26 -14.94 10.21
N PRO A 38 16.43 -16.03 10.96
CA PRO A 38 17.50 -17.00 10.74
C PRO A 38 17.51 -17.56 9.30
N VAL A 39 16.33 -17.81 8.74
CA VAL A 39 16.15 -18.34 7.37
C VAL A 39 16.68 -17.37 6.31
N ALA A 40 16.34 -16.07 6.43
CA ALA A 40 16.82 -15.05 5.50
C ALA A 40 18.34 -14.84 5.62
N THR A 41 18.88 -14.88 6.84
CA THR A 41 20.33 -14.78 7.10
C THR A 41 21.06 -15.93 6.45
N LEU A 42 20.61 -17.17 6.65
CA LEU A 42 21.21 -18.36 6.06
C LEU A 42 21.13 -18.33 4.53
N GLY A 43 19.99 -17.96 3.97
CA GLY A 43 19.80 -17.84 2.52
C GLY A 43 20.80 -16.85 1.89
N TRP A 44 21.03 -15.69 2.51
CA TRP A 44 22.02 -14.72 2.04
C TRP A 44 23.44 -15.19 2.18
N LEU A 45 23.79 -15.86 3.29
CA LEU A 45 25.12 -16.42 3.50
C LEU A 45 25.45 -17.49 2.43
N LEU A 46 24.49 -18.37 2.15
CA LEU A 46 24.63 -19.39 1.08
C LEU A 46 24.74 -18.75 -0.31
N ALA A 47 23.91 -17.76 -0.62
CA ALA A 47 23.95 -17.07 -1.91
C ALA A 47 25.28 -16.35 -2.14
N LEU A 48 25.82 -15.69 -1.12
CA LEU A 48 27.11 -15.01 -1.19
C LEU A 48 28.30 -15.95 -1.21
N GLY A 49 28.22 -17.11 -0.54
CA GLY A 49 29.23 -18.15 -0.58
C GLY A 49 29.30 -18.85 -1.94
N ALA A 50 28.14 -19.17 -2.52
CA ALA A 50 28.04 -19.88 -3.80
C ALA A 50 28.34 -18.98 -5.02
N LEU A 51 27.91 -17.70 -4.97
CA LEU A 51 28.00 -16.75 -6.07
C LEU A 51 28.59 -15.40 -5.60
N PRO A 52 29.88 -15.33 -5.36
CA PRO A 52 30.52 -14.23 -4.67
C PRO A 52 30.24 -12.85 -5.28
N TYR A 53 30.50 -12.66 -6.55
CA TYR A 53 30.33 -11.36 -7.23
C TYR A 53 28.87 -11.08 -7.56
N ILE A 54 28.17 -12.09 -8.08
CA ILE A 54 26.75 -12.00 -8.45
C ILE A 54 25.91 -11.89 -7.18
N GLY A 55 26.20 -12.67 -6.15
CA GLY A 55 25.52 -12.62 -4.87
C GLY A 55 25.67 -11.26 -4.18
N PHE A 56 26.87 -10.64 -4.22
CA PHE A 56 27.06 -9.28 -3.73
C PHE A 56 26.24 -8.25 -4.51
N PHE A 57 26.22 -8.36 -5.84
CA PHE A 57 25.44 -7.47 -6.69
C PHE A 57 23.94 -7.64 -6.43
N ILE A 58 23.45 -8.87 -6.31
CA ILE A 58 22.06 -9.16 -5.94
C ILE A 58 21.77 -8.64 -4.53
N TYR A 59 22.65 -8.88 -3.55
CA TYR A 59 22.50 -8.34 -2.19
C TYR A 59 22.46 -6.81 -2.17
N TYR A 60 23.32 -6.16 -2.95
CA TYR A 60 23.33 -4.70 -3.08
C TYR A 60 22.06 -4.19 -3.77
N LEU A 61 21.53 -4.92 -4.76
CA LEU A 61 20.30 -4.55 -5.46
C LEU A 61 19.03 -4.84 -4.64
N PHE A 62 18.96 -5.97 -3.98
CA PHE A 62 17.75 -6.48 -3.32
C PHE A 62 17.88 -6.59 -1.80
N GLY A 63 19.01 -6.21 -1.24
CA GLY A 63 19.28 -6.33 0.19
C GLY A 63 18.34 -5.49 1.05
N PRO A 64 18.05 -5.94 2.28
CA PRO A 64 17.03 -5.38 3.17
C PRO A 64 17.31 -3.98 3.70
N GLN A 65 18.54 -3.47 3.60
CA GLN A 65 18.84 -2.08 3.97
C GLN A 65 17.97 -1.05 3.28
N ARG A 66 17.45 -1.39 2.09
CA ARG A 66 16.54 -0.53 1.33
C ARG A 66 15.11 -0.58 1.84
N VAL A 67 14.68 -1.75 2.31
CA VAL A 67 13.37 -1.90 2.94
C VAL A 67 13.31 -1.01 4.18
N GLU A 68 14.36 -1.01 5.01
CA GLU A 68 14.41 -0.20 6.22
C GLU A 68 14.44 1.30 5.94
N ARG A 69 15.26 1.77 4.99
CA ARG A 69 15.27 3.19 4.60
C ARG A 69 13.92 3.66 4.05
N ARG A 70 13.24 2.82 3.28
CA ARG A 70 11.90 3.14 2.77
C ARG A 70 10.86 3.16 3.86
N ARG A 71 10.94 2.21 4.78
CA ARG A 71 10.10 2.20 5.97
C ARG A 71 10.25 3.50 6.76
N LEU A 72 11.47 3.96 6.99
CA LEU A 72 11.71 5.24 7.65
C LEU A 72 11.11 6.42 6.86
N ASN A 73 11.23 6.42 5.54
CA ASN A 73 10.62 7.45 4.69
C ASN A 73 9.08 7.40 4.76
N ARG A 74 8.47 6.20 4.76
CA ARG A 74 7.01 6.07 4.94
C ARG A 74 6.56 6.52 6.32
N GLN A 75 7.30 6.17 7.36
CA GLN A 75 7.02 6.66 8.71
C GLN A 75 7.13 8.19 8.80
N ALA A 76 8.11 8.78 8.13
CA ALA A 76 8.22 10.23 8.04
C ALA A 76 7.03 10.86 7.31
N SER A 77 6.60 10.26 6.18
CA SER A 77 5.39 10.70 5.46
C SER A 77 4.13 10.58 6.31
N ARG A 78 3.97 9.47 7.01
CA ARG A 78 2.86 9.27 7.95
C ARG A 78 2.83 10.37 9.02
N ARG A 79 3.96 10.62 9.70
CA ARG A 79 4.06 11.68 10.72
C ARG A 79 3.76 13.07 10.15
N ALA A 80 4.23 13.37 8.94
CA ALA A 80 3.98 14.65 8.30
C ALA A 80 2.49 14.89 8.01
N VAL A 81 1.77 13.86 7.58
CA VAL A 81 0.33 13.93 7.33
C VAL A 81 -0.45 13.92 8.65
N GLU A 82 -0.10 13.05 9.60
CA GLU A 82 -0.72 12.97 10.93
C GLU A 82 -0.65 14.31 11.66
N SER A 83 0.50 14.99 11.62
CA SER A 83 0.68 16.28 12.30
C SER A 83 -0.27 17.38 11.79
N GLN A 84 -0.72 17.31 10.55
CA GLN A 84 -1.68 18.25 9.98
C GLN A 84 -3.14 17.92 10.29
N ARG A 85 -3.39 16.67 10.68
CA ARG A 85 -4.74 16.14 10.93
C ARG A 85 -4.93 15.69 12.37
N GLU A 86 -4.00 16.07 13.25
CA GLU A 86 -3.95 15.61 14.64
C GLU A 86 -5.24 15.91 15.42
N ASP A 87 -5.79 17.12 15.26
CA ASP A 87 -7.02 17.51 15.97
C ASP A 87 -8.21 16.62 15.60
N TRP A 88 -8.34 16.26 14.30
CA TRP A 88 -9.40 15.37 13.84
C TRP A 88 -9.16 13.93 14.28
N ARG A 89 -7.92 13.49 14.23
CA ARG A 89 -7.52 12.17 14.69
C ARG A 89 -7.88 11.98 16.16
N GLN A 90 -7.50 12.92 17.01
CA GLN A 90 -7.81 12.89 18.44
C GLN A 90 -9.31 12.88 18.73
N ARG A 91 -10.09 13.67 18.01
CA ARG A 91 -11.56 13.69 18.16
C ARG A 91 -12.17 12.34 17.80
N LEU A 92 -11.82 11.79 16.64
CA LEU A 92 -12.33 10.48 16.20
C LEU A 92 -11.89 9.34 17.14
N GLU A 93 -10.67 9.39 17.66
CA GLU A 93 -10.18 8.42 18.65
C GLU A 93 -10.94 8.53 19.97
N ALA A 94 -11.13 9.75 20.49
CA ALA A 94 -11.86 9.99 21.73
C ALA A 94 -13.31 9.52 21.65
N GLU A 95 -13.93 9.66 20.48
CA GLU A 95 -15.31 9.22 20.25
C GLU A 95 -15.43 7.70 20.10
N ALA A 96 -14.51 7.09 19.38
CA ALA A 96 -14.61 5.70 18.98
C ALA A 96 -14.08 4.69 20.04
N LEU A 97 -12.97 5.01 20.70
CA LEU A 97 -12.29 4.08 21.60
C LEU A 97 -13.10 3.62 22.82
N PRO A 98 -13.92 4.45 23.47
CA PRO A 98 -14.77 4.00 24.59
C PRO A 98 -15.73 2.89 24.20
N HIS A 99 -16.18 2.87 22.95
CA HIS A 99 -17.14 1.91 22.41
C HIS A 99 -16.52 0.75 21.65
N ALA A 100 -15.19 0.74 21.57
CA ALA A 100 -14.46 -0.27 20.81
C ALA A 100 -14.55 -1.66 21.47
N SER A 101 -14.83 -2.70 20.67
CA SER A 101 -14.74 -4.08 21.09
C SER A 101 -13.30 -4.46 21.48
N SER A 102 -13.12 -5.59 22.17
CA SER A 102 -11.79 -6.11 22.51
C SER A 102 -10.93 -6.33 21.24
N MET A 103 -11.55 -6.85 20.17
CA MET A 103 -10.90 -7.00 18.88
C MET A 103 -10.52 -5.64 18.27
N GLY A 104 -11.42 -4.66 18.30
CA GLY A 104 -11.16 -3.31 17.79
C GLY A 104 -9.99 -2.64 18.51
N ARG A 105 -9.88 -2.76 19.83
CA ARG A 105 -8.76 -2.26 20.62
C ARG A 105 -7.44 -2.97 20.30
N LEU A 106 -7.48 -4.30 20.15
CA LEU A 106 -6.29 -5.08 19.77
C LEU A 106 -5.74 -4.65 18.40
N ILE A 107 -6.64 -4.50 17.42
CA ILE A 107 -6.27 -4.06 16.07
C ILE A 107 -5.76 -2.62 16.10
N TYR A 108 -6.39 -1.74 16.88
CA TYR A 108 -5.91 -0.36 17.07
C TYR A 108 -4.48 -0.33 17.61
N GLY A 109 -4.18 -1.11 18.65
CA GLY A 109 -2.83 -1.23 19.18
C GLY A 109 -1.79 -1.73 18.18
N ALA A 110 -2.21 -2.53 17.17
CA ALA A 110 -1.33 -3.05 16.14
C ALA A 110 -1.18 -2.13 14.93
N SER A 111 -2.22 -1.35 14.57
CA SER A 111 -2.30 -0.55 13.35
C SER A 111 -2.20 0.95 13.59
N GLY A 112 -2.60 1.44 14.76
CA GLY A 112 -2.78 2.86 15.06
C GLY A 112 -4.02 3.48 14.42
N TYR A 113 -4.95 2.65 13.88
CA TYR A 113 -6.20 3.08 13.26
C TYR A 113 -7.38 2.61 14.11
N PRO A 114 -8.12 3.52 14.77
CA PRO A 114 -9.21 3.14 15.65
C PRO A 114 -10.44 2.64 14.86
N PRO A 115 -11.29 1.83 15.47
CA PRO A 115 -12.62 1.59 14.94
C PRO A 115 -13.38 2.93 14.90
N THR A 116 -14.13 3.17 13.82
CA THR A 116 -14.83 4.46 13.61
C THR A 116 -16.19 4.18 12.99
N ILE A 117 -17.13 5.09 13.13
CA ILE A 117 -18.48 4.91 12.61
C ILE A 117 -18.52 5.24 11.12
N ALA A 118 -19.13 4.35 10.34
CA ALA A 118 -19.64 4.61 9.01
C ALA A 118 -21.15 4.83 9.10
N THR A 119 -21.65 5.93 8.54
CA THR A 119 -23.08 6.24 8.52
C THR A 119 -23.85 5.37 7.53
N ALA A 120 -23.18 4.96 6.46
CA ALA A 120 -23.66 3.97 5.50
C ALA A 120 -22.50 3.09 5.02
N HIS A 121 -22.83 1.87 4.61
CA HIS A 121 -21.89 0.96 3.96
C HIS A 121 -22.63 0.08 2.97
N THR A 122 -21.97 -0.26 1.88
CA THR A 122 -22.51 -1.14 0.83
C THR A 122 -21.41 -2.07 0.35
N LEU A 123 -21.65 -3.38 0.46
CA LEU A 123 -20.77 -4.39 -0.12
C LEU A 123 -21.10 -4.53 -1.62
N LEU A 124 -20.12 -4.27 -2.45
CA LEU A 124 -20.22 -4.32 -3.90
C LEU A 124 -19.57 -5.62 -4.39
N SER A 125 -20.34 -6.47 -5.06
CA SER A 125 -19.87 -7.74 -5.59
C SER A 125 -19.59 -7.62 -7.09
N GLY A 126 -18.32 -7.81 -7.46
CA GLY A 126 -17.88 -7.72 -8.85
C GLY A 126 -17.66 -6.31 -9.36
N GLY A 127 -17.13 -6.23 -10.58
CA GLY A 127 -16.71 -4.96 -11.18
C GLY A 127 -17.87 -4.10 -11.62
N GLU A 128 -18.96 -4.68 -12.14
CA GLU A 128 -20.10 -3.90 -12.60
C GLU A 128 -20.65 -2.99 -11.49
N ALA A 129 -21.05 -3.57 -10.36
CA ALA A 129 -21.56 -2.81 -9.22
C ALA A 129 -20.51 -1.83 -8.68
N THR A 130 -19.23 -2.25 -8.69
CA THR A 130 -18.12 -1.42 -8.22
C THR A 130 -17.91 -0.19 -9.10
N PHE A 131 -17.84 -0.38 -10.42
CA PHE A 131 -17.65 0.75 -11.33
C PHE A 131 -18.86 1.68 -11.37
N GLU A 132 -20.08 1.16 -11.30
CA GLU A 132 -21.29 1.99 -11.18
C GLU A 132 -21.20 2.89 -9.93
N ALA A 133 -20.83 2.34 -8.79
CA ALA A 133 -20.67 3.10 -7.56
C ALA A 133 -19.53 4.14 -7.66
N ILE A 134 -18.38 3.76 -8.23
CA ILE A 134 -17.23 4.67 -8.44
C ILE A 134 -17.63 5.83 -9.37
N PHE A 135 -18.23 5.53 -10.53
CA PHE A 135 -18.64 6.55 -11.49
C PHE A 135 -19.73 7.46 -10.91
N ALA A 136 -20.70 6.91 -10.17
CA ALA A 136 -21.72 7.70 -9.49
C ALA A 136 -21.12 8.63 -8.41
N ALA A 137 -20.24 8.13 -7.56
CA ALA A 137 -19.58 8.93 -6.53
C ALA A 137 -18.74 10.06 -7.15
N ILE A 138 -17.90 9.75 -8.13
CA ILE A 138 -17.06 10.74 -8.82
C ILE A 138 -17.92 11.75 -9.56
N GLY A 139 -19.01 11.33 -10.21
CA GLY A 139 -19.95 12.21 -10.90
C GLY A 139 -20.57 13.28 -10.00
N GLN A 140 -20.75 12.96 -8.72
CA GLN A 140 -21.31 13.88 -7.70
C GLN A 140 -20.26 14.74 -7.00
N ALA A 141 -18.96 14.50 -7.21
CA ALA A 141 -17.87 15.22 -6.56
C ALA A 141 -17.96 16.74 -6.79
N ARG A 142 -17.72 17.51 -5.72
CA ARG A 142 -17.77 18.97 -5.72
C ARG A 142 -16.47 19.63 -5.25
N ARG A 143 -15.64 18.94 -4.47
CA ARG A 143 -14.44 19.51 -3.84
C ARG A 143 -13.17 18.76 -4.18
N SER A 144 -13.15 17.44 -3.94
CA SER A 144 -11.95 16.64 -4.12
C SER A 144 -12.25 15.19 -4.53
N ILE A 145 -11.35 14.64 -5.33
CA ILE A 145 -11.35 13.24 -5.75
C ILE A 145 -9.92 12.73 -5.58
N HIS A 146 -9.75 11.75 -4.69
CA HIS A 146 -8.48 11.08 -4.44
C HIS A 146 -8.59 9.62 -4.88
N LEU A 147 -7.73 9.19 -5.81
CA LEU A 147 -7.70 7.81 -6.28
C LEU A 147 -6.31 7.22 -6.12
N GLU A 148 -6.26 5.98 -5.59
CA GLU A 148 -5.06 5.15 -5.57
C GLU A 148 -5.36 3.78 -6.13
N TYR A 149 -4.57 3.36 -7.14
CA TYR A 149 -4.75 2.05 -7.78
C TYR A 149 -3.42 1.34 -8.00
N TYR A 150 -3.42 0.03 -7.76
CA TYR A 150 -2.32 -0.84 -8.14
C TYR A 150 -2.28 -1.06 -9.65
N ILE A 151 -3.41 -1.53 -10.23
CA ILE A 151 -3.56 -1.67 -11.67
C ILE A 151 -4.56 -0.64 -12.17
N TYR A 152 -4.11 0.19 -13.09
CA TYR A 152 -4.94 1.07 -13.89
C TYR A 152 -4.55 0.82 -15.35
N GLU A 153 -5.46 0.24 -16.14
CA GLU A 153 -5.15 -0.09 -17.52
C GLU A 153 -5.63 1.00 -18.49
N ARG A 154 -5.00 0.99 -19.65
CA ARG A 154 -5.37 1.88 -20.76
C ARG A 154 -6.36 1.16 -21.68
N ASP A 155 -7.46 0.75 -21.14
CA ASP A 155 -8.58 0.08 -21.81
C ASP A 155 -9.83 0.98 -21.79
N ASP A 156 -11.01 0.43 -22.10
CA ASP A 156 -12.25 1.20 -22.17
C ASP A 156 -12.68 1.70 -20.78
N THR A 157 -12.59 0.84 -19.75
CA THR A 157 -12.89 1.22 -18.35
C THR A 157 -11.97 2.31 -17.86
N GLY A 158 -10.66 2.14 -18.06
CA GLY A 158 -9.66 3.13 -17.65
C GLY A 158 -9.79 4.44 -18.44
N THR A 159 -10.15 4.37 -19.72
CA THR A 159 -10.40 5.56 -20.56
C THR A 159 -11.63 6.30 -20.08
N ALA A 160 -12.74 5.61 -19.83
CA ALA A 160 -13.97 6.22 -19.35
C ALA A 160 -13.77 6.90 -17.99
N LEU A 161 -13.07 6.23 -17.06
CA LEU A 161 -12.75 6.82 -15.75
C LEU A 161 -11.85 8.06 -15.89
N ARG A 162 -10.79 7.99 -16.72
CA ARG A 162 -9.93 9.16 -17.01
C ARG A 162 -10.76 10.34 -17.52
N ASP A 163 -11.64 10.11 -18.48
CA ASP A 163 -12.42 11.19 -19.11
C ASP A 163 -13.41 11.82 -18.12
N LEU A 164 -13.98 11.05 -17.20
CA LEU A 164 -14.78 11.57 -16.09
C LEU A 164 -13.93 12.43 -15.14
N LEU A 165 -12.71 11.96 -14.79
CA LEU A 165 -11.79 12.73 -13.96
C LEU A 165 -11.40 14.05 -14.62
N VAL A 166 -11.19 14.06 -15.95
CA VAL A 166 -10.93 15.28 -16.74
C VAL A 166 -12.10 16.24 -16.67
N ALA A 167 -13.34 15.74 -16.81
CA ALA A 167 -14.53 16.57 -16.70
C ALA A 167 -14.62 17.24 -15.32
N LYS A 168 -14.40 16.47 -14.24
CA LYS A 168 -14.41 16.99 -12.86
C LYS A 168 -13.30 17.98 -12.58
N ALA A 169 -12.10 17.74 -13.07
CA ALA A 169 -11.01 18.71 -12.96
C ALA A 169 -11.33 20.04 -13.65
N ARG A 170 -12.00 20.01 -14.82
CA ARG A 170 -12.46 21.21 -15.52
C ARG A 170 -13.58 21.95 -14.77
N GLU A 171 -14.38 21.23 -13.97
CA GLU A 171 -15.37 21.82 -13.06
C GLU A 171 -14.72 22.48 -11.83
N GLY A 172 -13.40 22.40 -11.67
CA GLY A 172 -12.65 22.94 -10.54
C GLY A 172 -12.53 22.00 -9.34
N VAL A 173 -12.94 20.73 -9.49
CA VAL A 173 -12.73 19.71 -8.47
C VAL A 173 -11.26 19.34 -8.40
N GLN A 174 -10.69 19.29 -7.20
CA GLN A 174 -9.31 18.85 -7.00
C GLN A 174 -9.21 17.34 -7.26
N VAL A 175 -8.53 16.95 -8.33
CA VAL A 175 -8.35 15.54 -8.70
C VAL A 175 -6.92 15.12 -8.48
N ARG A 176 -6.68 14.08 -7.67
CA ARG A 176 -5.38 13.46 -7.43
C ARG A 176 -5.43 11.97 -7.74
N LEU A 177 -4.62 11.54 -8.69
CA LEU A 177 -4.49 10.14 -9.10
C LEU A 177 -3.10 9.62 -8.77
N LEU A 178 -3.02 8.61 -7.91
CA LEU A 178 -1.82 7.85 -7.59
C LEU A 178 -1.92 6.44 -8.16
N VAL A 179 -0.98 6.05 -8.99
CA VAL A 179 -0.93 4.70 -9.56
C VAL A 179 0.41 4.03 -9.32
N ASP A 180 0.41 2.71 -9.13
CA ASP A 180 1.68 1.97 -9.04
C ASP A 180 2.39 1.95 -10.39
N ALA A 181 3.67 2.29 -10.42
CA ALA A 181 4.42 2.44 -11.67
C ALA A 181 4.63 1.13 -12.43
N LEU A 182 4.58 -0.03 -11.76
CA LEU A 182 4.71 -1.33 -12.41
C LEU A 182 3.34 -1.92 -12.75
N GLY A 183 2.43 -1.92 -11.78
CA GLY A 183 1.08 -2.43 -11.99
C GLY A 183 0.30 -1.66 -13.05
N SER A 184 0.59 -0.35 -13.20
CA SER A 184 -0.03 0.54 -14.19
C SER A 184 0.97 0.99 -15.27
N ALA A 185 1.82 0.09 -15.75
CA ALA A 185 2.92 0.42 -16.66
C ALA A 185 2.45 1.04 -18.00
N ARG A 186 1.21 0.79 -18.41
CA ARG A 186 0.60 1.38 -19.62
C ARG A 186 0.08 2.80 -19.41
N VAL A 187 -0.09 3.23 -18.15
CA VAL A 187 -0.45 4.62 -17.82
C VAL A 187 0.79 5.48 -17.94
N THR A 188 0.76 6.40 -18.89
CA THR A 188 1.86 7.34 -19.12
C THR A 188 1.38 8.77 -18.90
N ARG A 189 2.32 9.68 -18.55
CA ARG A 189 1.99 11.11 -18.47
C ARG A 189 1.42 11.66 -19.79
N ARG A 190 1.84 11.10 -20.94
CA ARG A 190 1.30 11.47 -22.25
C ARG A 190 -0.17 11.07 -22.40
N TRP A 191 -0.54 9.88 -21.95
CA TRP A 191 -1.92 9.41 -22.01
C TRP A 191 -2.83 10.14 -21.03
N MET A 192 -2.30 10.51 -19.85
CA MET A 192 -2.98 11.30 -18.82
C MET A 192 -2.86 12.82 -19.03
N ARG A 193 -2.26 13.27 -20.16
CA ARG A 193 -2.11 14.70 -20.44
C ARG A 193 -3.43 15.48 -20.36
N PRO A 194 -4.59 14.97 -20.85
CA PRO A 194 -5.85 15.68 -20.71
C PRO A 194 -6.23 15.97 -19.25
N LEU A 195 -5.95 15.06 -18.33
CA LEU A 195 -6.20 15.26 -16.89
C LEU A 195 -5.26 16.34 -16.32
N ILE A 196 -3.99 16.28 -16.68
CA ILE A 196 -2.98 17.25 -16.21
C ILE A 196 -3.28 18.65 -16.74
N GLU A 197 -3.67 18.78 -18.02
CA GLU A 197 -4.05 20.05 -18.65
C GLU A 197 -5.36 20.62 -18.07
N ALA A 198 -6.24 19.76 -17.56
CA ALA A 198 -7.45 20.15 -16.83
C ALA A 198 -7.18 20.58 -15.38
N GLY A 199 -5.94 20.52 -14.88
CA GLY A 199 -5.56 20.87 -13.52
C GLY A 199 -5.51 19.69 -12.54
N GLY A 200 -5.75 18.45 -13.01
CA GLY A 200 -5.60 17.26 -12.19
C GLY A 200 -4.13 16.88 -11.96
N GLU A 201 -3.86 16.25 -10.85
CA GLU A 201 -2.53 15.83 -10.41
C GLU A 201 -2.34 14.32 -10.61
N LEU A 202 -1.20 13.91 -11.18
CA LEU A 202 -0.82 12.51 -11.39
C LEU A 202 0.51 12.21 -10.72
N ALA A 203 0.53 11.20 -9.84
CA ALA A 203 1.73 10.66 -9.24
C ALA A 203 1.89 9.15 -9.51
N PHE A 204 3.13 8.68 -9.48
CA PHE A 204 3.47 7.28 -9.64
C PHE A 204 4.13 6.77 -8.37
N PHE A 205 3.53 5.78 -7.74
CA PHE A 205 4.13 5.10 -6.60
C PHE A 205 5.33 4.28 -7.08
N HIS A 206 6.50 4.52 -6.49
CA HIS A 206 7.76 3.91 -6.90
C HIS A 206 8.06 4.07 -8.40
N ALA A 207 7.99 5.30 -8.91
CA ALA A 207 8.38 5.61 -10.28
C ALA A 207 9.77 5.01 -10.60
N THR A 208 9.82 4.18 -11.64
CA THR A 208 11.07 3.60 -12.15
C THR A 208 11.84 4.68 -12.90
N SER A 209 12.85 5.24 -12.25
CA SER A 209 13.79 6.13 -12.94
C SER A 209 14.90 5.29 -13.57
N LEU A 210 15.06 5.37 -14.89
CA LEU A 210 16.19 4.76 -15.61
C LEU A 210 17.57 5.23 -15.07
N ARG A 211 17.64 6.43 -14.50
CA ARG A 211 18.85 6.96 -13.83
C ARG A 211 19.19 6.26 -12.52
N ARG A 212 18.22 5.62 -11.90
CA ARG A 212 18.43 4.75 -10.74
C ARG A 212 18.24 3.32 -11.21
N PHE A 213 19.24 2.66 -11.72
CA PHE A 213 19.35 1.24 -12.15
C PHE A 213 18.91 0.23 -11.06
N ARG A 214 17.69 0.36 -10.50
CA ARG A 214 17.31 -0.32 -9.27
C ARG A 214 15.81 -0.63 -9.26
N PRO A 215 15.38 -1.73 -9.89
CA PRO A 215 13.97 -2.14 -9.84
C PRO A 215 13.57 -2.44 -8.39
N VAL A 216 12.48 -1.84 -7.96
CA VAL A 216 11.85 -2.14 -6.67
C VAL A 216 10.74 -3.12 -6.93
N LEU A 217 11.07 -4.39 -6.88
CA LEU A 217 10.09 -5.45 -7.17
C LEU A 217 9.15 -5.74 -5.99
N ASN A 218 9.64 -5.63 -4.75
CA ASN A 218 8.95 -6.16 -3.57
C ASN A 218 8.14 -5.17 -2.74
N MET A 219 8.19 -3.86 -3.05
CA MET A 219 7.43 -2.84 -2.30
C MET A 219 6.49 -2.13 -3.26
N ARG A 220 5.28 -2.64 -3.42
CA ARG A 220 4.24 -2.09 -4.28
C ARG A 220 3.05 -1.68 -3.44
N THR A 221 2.36 -0.63 -3.86
CA THR A 221 1.04 -0.37 -3.31
C THR A 221 0.05 -1.34 -3.98
N HIS A 222 -0.63 -2.14 -3.17
CA HIS A 222 -1.70 -3.02 -3.67
C HIS A 222 -3.07 -2.48 -3.27
N ARG A 223 -3.12 -1.20 -2.90
CA ARG A 223 -4.32 -0.51 -2.47
C ARG A 223 -5.18 -0.12 -3.66
N LYS A 224 -6.49 -0.14 -3.47
CA LYS A 224 -7.49 0.42 -4.34
C LYS A 224 -8.34 1.30 -3.43
N ILE A 225 -8.17 2.59 -3.58
CA ILE A 225 -8.82 3.59 -2.75
C ILE A 225 -9.42 4.65 -3.67
N VAL A 226 -10.69 4.95 -3.47
CA VAL A 226 -11.34 6.14 -4.02
C VAL A 226 -11.94 6.89 -2.86
N VAL A 227 -11.62 8.17 -2.73
CA VAL A 227 -12.25 9.07 -1.75
C VAL A 227 -12.80 10.27 -2.48
N VAL A 228 -14.07 10.55 -2.28
CA VAL A 228 -14.78 11.68 -2.87
C VAL A 228 -15.23 12.62 -1.75
N ASP A 229 -14.82 13.88 -1.86
CA ASP A 229 -15.18 14.98 -0.95
C ASP A 229 -14.90 14.70 0.53
N GLY A 230 -14.07 13.70 0.86
CA GLY A 230 -13.83 13.21 2.22
C GLY A 230 -15.03 12.53 2.86
N ALA A 231 -16.12 12.31 2.12
CA ALA A 231 -17.41 11.83 2.61
C ALA A 231 -17.78 10.43 2.14
N ILE A 232 -17.36 10.05 0.92
CA ILE A 232 -17.59 8.73 0.33
C ILE A 232 -16.23 8.09 0.10
N GLY A 233 -16.05 6.88 0.61
CA GLY A 233 -14.84 6.08 0.43
C GLY A 233 -15.17 4.73 -0.19
N LEU A 234 -14.39 4.31 -1.20
CA LEU A 234 -14.50 2.98 -1.77
C LEU A 234 -13.14 2.28 -1.70
N THR A 235 -13.13 1.01 -1.30
CA THR A 235 -11.92 0.19 -1.24
C THR A 235 -12.24 -1.29 -1.41
N GLY A 236 -11.30 -2.08 -1.93
CA GLY A 236 -11.51 -3.52 -2.11
C GLY A 236 -10.50 -4.16 -3.04
N GLY A 237 -10.89 -5.21 -3.74
CA GLY A 237 -10.02 -5.97 -4.63
C GLY A 237 -10.04 -5.52 -6.08
N ILE A 238 -11.09 -4.84 -6.54
CA ILE A 238 -11.29 -4.45 -7.94
C ILE A 238 -10.30 -3.37 -8.39
N ASN A 239 -9.54 -3.64 -9.45
CA ASN A 239 -8.66 -2.68 -10.13
C ASN A 239 -9.39 -1.99 -11.30
N VAL A 240 -8.77 -0.99 -11.90
CA VAL A 240 -9.33 -0.30 -13.08
C VAL A 240 -8.86 -1.02 -14.34
N THR A 241 -9.65 -1.99 -14.79
CA THR A 241 -9.40 -2.78 -16.00
C THR A 241 -10.69 -3.43 -16.51
N ASP A 242 -10.80 -3.58 -17.83
CA ASP A 242 -11.92 -4.30 -18.47
C ASP A 242 -12.02 -5.76 -18.02
N GLU A 243 -10.90 -6.40 -17.66
CA GLU A 243 -10.85 -7.79 -17.17
C GLU A 243 -11.65 -8.01 -15.89
N GLN A 244 -11.94 -6.96 -15.14
CA GLN A 244 -12.72 -7.03 -13.91
C GLN A 244 -14.14 -6.45 -14.05
N ASP A 245 -14.53 -5.97 -15.23
CA ASP A 245 -15.88 -5.46 -15.52
C ASP A 245 -16.71 -6.50 -16.26
N GLN A 246 -17.76 -7.03 -15.62
CA GLN A 246 -18.68 -8.03 -16.20
C GLN A 246 -19.34 -7.55 -17.48
N ARG A 247 -19.47 -6.25 -17.70
CA ARG A 247 -20.04 -5.67 -18.91
C ARG A 247 -19.08 -5.72 -20.11
N ARG A 248 -17.78 -5.94 -19.86
CA ARG A 248 -16.71 -5.87 -20.85
C ARG A 248 -15.94 -7.17 -21.01
N CYS A 249 -15.87 -7.99 -19.98
CA CYS A 249 -15.18 -9.27 -19.97
C CYS A 249 -16.16 -10.42 -19.81
N ARG A 250 -15.96 -11.47 -20.61
CA ARG A 250 -16.84 -12.66 -20.63
C ARG A 250 -16.62 -13.55 -19.39
N GLU A 251 -15.40 -13.56 -18.87
CA GLU A 251 -15.00 -14.31 -17.69
C GLU A 251 -14.25 -13.35 -16.74
N PRO A 252 -14.96 -12.43 -16.07
CA PRO A 252 -14.36 -11.42 -15.24
C PRO A 252 -13.85 -12.05 -13.93
N TYR A 253 -12.80 -11.46 -13.37
CA TYR A 253 -12.38 -11.80 -12.02
C TYR A 253 -13.45 -11.38 -11.01
N HIS A 254 -13.85 -12.32 -10.16
CA HIS A 254 -14.77 -12.04 -9.05
C HIS A 254 -13.96 -11.50 -7.86
N ASP A 255 -14.32 -10.31 -7.42
CA ASP A 255 -13.75 -9.70 -6.23
C ASP A 255 -14.81 -8.83 -5.55
N LEU A 256 -14.51 -8.40 -4.32
CA LEU A 256 -15.39 -7.58 -3.52
C LEU A 256 -14.82 -6.17 -3.35
N HIS A 257 -15.73 -5.21 -3.34
CA HIS A 257 -15.45 -3.83 -3.00
C HIS A 257 -16.41 -3.36 -1.91
N LEU A 258 -16.01 -2.38 -1.13
CA LEU A 258 -16.81 -1.79 -0.08
C LEU A 258 -16.91 -0.29 -0.31
N GLN A 259 -18.13 0.23 -0.35
CA GLN A 259 -18.39 1.65 -0.21
C GLN A 259 -18.73 1.95 1.24
N ILE A 260 -18.17 3.01 1.78
CA ILE A 260 -18.46 3.53 3.11
C ILE A 260 -18.70 5.04 3.02
N GLU A 261 -19.51 5.55 3.93
CA GLU A 261 -19.80 6.97 4.07
C GLU A 261 -19.61 7.41 5.52
N GLY A 262 -19.40 8.70 5.71
CA GLY A 262 -19.26 9.28 7.04
C GLY A 262 -17.82 9.28 7.59
N PRO A 263 -17.66 9.42 8.92
CA PRO A 263 -16.36 9.65 9.57
C PRO A 263 -15.31 8.58 9.30
N ALA A 264 -15.69 7.33 9.05
CA ALA A 264 -14.76 6.25 8.73
C ALA A 264 -13.94 6.50 7.45
N VAL A 265 -14.46 7.32 6.51
CA VAL A 265 -13.75 7.71 5.27
C VAL A 265 -12.47 8.48 5.55
N TYR A 266 -12.41 9.19 6.68
CA TYR A 266 -11.20 9.90 7.12
C TYR A 266 -9.95 9.01 7.08
N TRP A 267 -10.07 7.74 7.47
CA TRP A 267 -8.93 6.83 7.53
C TRP A 267 -8.49 6.33 6.16
N LEU A 268 -9.40 6.16 5.21
CA LEU A 268 -9.04 5.88 3.81
C LEU A 268 -8.33 7.08 3.18
N GLU A 269 -8.83 8.29 3.43
CA GLU A 269 -8.19 9.50 2.96
C GLU A 269 -6.81 9.70 3.59
N GLN A 270 -6.67 9.41 4.89
CA GLN A 270 -5.39 9.45 5.58
C GLN A 270 -4.36 8.54 4.88
N MET A 271 -4.73 7.31 4.57
CA MET A 271 -3.85 6.36 3.86
C MET A 271 -3.44 6.88 2.48
N PHE A 272 -4.39 7.41 1.72
CA PHE A 272 -4.09 8.02 0.42
C PHE A 272 -3.11 9.19 0.56
N LEU A 273 -3.32 10.09 1.50
CA LEU A 273 -2.47 11.26 1.71
C LEU A 273 -1.05 10.88 2.15
N GLU A 274 -0.90 9.84 2.95
CA GLU A 274 0.40 9.28 3.34
C GLU A 274 1.17 8.76 2.11
N ASP A 275 0.51 7.99 1.23
CA ASP A 275 1.11 7.46 0.01
C ASP A 275 1.35 8.55 -1.05
N TRP A 276 0.47 9.55 -1.10
CA TRP A 276 0.67 10.74 -1.93
C TRP A 276 1.92 11.53 -1.49
N HIS A 277 2.02 11.85 -0.21
CA HIS A 277 3.20 12.54 0.34
C HIS A 277 4.47 11.73 0.13
N TYR A 278 4.42 10.42 0.37
CA TYR A 278 5.55 9.53 0.14
C TYR A 278 6.03 9.56 -1.33
N SER A 279 5.10 9.66 -2.27
CA SER A 279 5.39 9.60 -3.70
C SER A 279 5.82 10.95 -4.29
N THR A 280 5.31 12.06 -3.76
CA THR A 280 5.48 13.40 -4.33
C THR A 280 6.34 14.33 -3.47
N GLY A 281 6.45 14.06 -2.16
CA GLY A 281 7.01 14.99 -1.16
C GLY A 281 6.09 16.18 -0.86
N GLN A 282 4.92 16.25 -1.48
CA GLN A 282 3.98 17.33 -1.27
C GLN A 282 3.06 17.00 -0.08
N VAL A 283 3.00 17.90 0.86
CA VAL A 283 1.99 17.85 1.90
C VAL A 283 0.71 18.44 1.31
N SER A 284 -0.37 17.70 1.33
CA SER A 284 -1.68 18.21 0.89
C SER A 284 -2.07 19.41 1.73
N GLY A 285 -2.45 20.51 1.06
CA GLY A 285 -3.15 21.61 1.72
C GLY A 285 -4.40 21.12 2.47
N ALA A 286 -5.03 21.97 3.24
CA ALA A 286 -6.08 21.65 4.21
C ALA A 286 -6.97 20.45 3.77
N SER A 287 -6.80 19.33 4.47
CA SER A 287 -7.69 18.18 4.37
C SER A 287 -9.09 18.61 4.79
N LEU A 288 -10.09 18.11 4.08
CA LEU A 288 -11.47 18.35 4.47
C LEU A 288 -11.73 17.73 5.85
N PRO A 289 -12.50 18.41 6.70
CA PRO A 289 -12.92 17.81 7.95
C PRO A 289 -13.72 16.53 7.66
N PRO A 290 -13.60 15.48 8.51
CA PRO A 290 -14.47 14.32 8.38
C PRO A 290 -15.93 14.77 8.53
N PRO A 291 -16.86 14.10 7.84
CA PRO A 291 -18.28 14.35 8.01
C PRO A 291 -18.68 14.19 9.49
N GLU A 292 -19.52 15.07 9.98
CA GLU A 292 -20.09 14.94 11.32
C GLU A 292 -21.04 13.72 11.38
N LEU A 293 -21.11 13.12 12.55
CA LEU A 293 -22.10 12.07 12.80
C LEU A 293 -23.50 12.71 12.82
N PRO A 294 -24.50 12.02 12.24
CA PRO A 294 -25.88 12.47 12.35
C PRO A 294 -26.31 12.60 13.82
N ALA A 295 -27.05 13.65 14.14
CA ALA A 295 -27.65 13.80 15.46
C ALA A 295 -28.55 12.59 15.76
N GLY A 296 -28.17 11.79 16.78
CA GLY A 296 -28.88 10.55 17.13
C GLY A 296 -28.06 9.27 17.02
N GLY A 297 -26.83 9.33 16.54
CA GLY A 297 -25.86 8.24 16.56
C GLY A 297 -26.35 6.99 15.84
N GLY A 298 -26.37 6.99 14.53
CA GLY A 298 -26.64 5.82 13.70
C GLY A 298 -25.40 5.46 12.87
N GLY A 299 -25.18 4.17 12.66
CA GLY A 299 -24.10 3.68 11.79
C GLY A 299 -23.51 2.37 12.25
N GLN A 300 -22.60 1.84 11.46
CA GLN A 300 -21.85 0.63 11.80
C GLN A 300 -20.40 0.94 12.12
N VAL A 301 -19.84 0.21 13.07
CA VAL A 301 -18.43 0.31 13.40
C VAL A 301 -17.61 -0.33 12.29
N VAL A 302 -16.75 0.44 11.68
CA VAL A 302 -15.79 0.04 10.65
C VAL A 302 -14.39 0.33 11.14
N GLN A 303 -13.45 -0.56 10.88
CA GLN A 303 -12.04 -0.33 11.17
C GLN A 303 -11.20 -0.52 9.92
N ILE A 304 -10.50 0.52 9.52
CA ILE A 304 -9.55 0.49 8.41
C ILE A 304 -8.23 -0.07 8.94
N ILE A 305 -7.72 -1.11 8.28
CA ILE A 305 -6.50 -1.78 8.72
C ILE A 305 -5.46 -1.66 7.60
N PRO A 306 -4.53 -0.69 7.70
CA PRO A 306 -3.44 -0.60 6.74
C PRO A 306 -2.50 -1.78 6.89
N ALA A 307 -2.00 -2.29 5.78
CA ALA A 307 -0.92 -3.27 5.78
C ALA A 307 0.01 -3.00 4.60
N GLY A 308 1.27 -3.33 4.81
CA GLY A 308 2.31 -3.21 3.80
C GLY A 308 3.53 -4.04 4.19
N PRO A 309 4.48 -4.25 3.27
CA PRO A 309 5.71 -4.99 3.55
C PRO A 309 6.63 -4.28 4.55
N ASP A 310 6.34 -3.05 4.87
CA ASP A 310 7.02 -2.18 5.81
C ASP A 310 6.40 -2.18 7.22
N GLU A 311 5.22 -2.81 7.40
CA GLU A 311 4.55 -2.93 8.69
C GLU A 311 5.16 -4.06 9.55
N LEU A 312 5.56 -3.72 10.80
CA LEU A 312 6.19 -4.69 11.71
C LEU A 312 5.21 -5.71 12.28
N HIS A 313 3.99 -5.28 12.51
CA HIS A 313 3.05 -6.01 13.35
C HIS A 313 2.05 -6.85 12.57
N ALA A 314 2.14 -6.85 11.21
CA ALA A 314 1.22 -7.56 10.33
C ALA A 314 -0.26 -7.43 10.78
N PRO A 315 -0.82 -6.21 10.86
CA PRO A 315 -2.09 -5.96 11.54
C PRO A 315 -3.25 -6.72 10.91
N ILE A 316 -3.27 -6.87 9.57
CA ILE A 316 -4.30 -7.68 8.88
C ILE A 316 -4.21 -9.15 9.28
N LEU A 317 -3.00 -9.72 9.37
CA LEU A 317 -2.83 -11.12 9.77
C LEU A 317 -3.31 -11.33 11.21
N ARG A 318 -2.94 -10.43 12.11
CA ARG A 318 -3.44 -10.47 13.51
C ARG A 318 -4.94 -10.36 13.58
N ALA A 319 -5.54 -9.42 12.86
CA ALA A 319 -7.00 -9.28 12.80
C ALA A 319 -7.68 -10.56 12.30
N LYS A 320 -7.16 -11.18 11.24
CA LYS A 320 -7.69 -12.45 10.71
C LYS A 320 -7.56 -13.58 11.70
N ILE A 321 -6.40 -13.76 12.34
CA ILE A 321 -6.20 -14.81 13.35
C ILE A 321 -7.15 -14.61 14.52
N THR A 322 -7.25 -13.40 15.06
CA THR A 322 -8.18 -13.10 16.16
C THR A 322 -9.63 -13.35 15.78
N ALA A 323 -10.03 -12.97 14.55
CA ALA A 323 -11.39 -13.24 14.07
C ALA A 323 -11.65 -14.75 13.93
N MET A 324 -10.67 -15.52 13.45
CA MET A 324 -10.76 -16.98 13.38
C MET A 324 -10.86 -17.62 14.76
N GLU A 325 -10.04 -17.18 15.72
CA GLU A 325 -10.08 -17.68 17.09
C GLU A 325 -11.43 -17.39 17.76
N LEU A 326 -11.95 -16.18 17.58
CA LEU A 326 -13.29 -15.83 18.08
C LEU A 326 -14.41 -16.66 17.41
N SER A 327 -14.26 -16.95 16.11
CA SER A 327 -15.20 -17.79 15.38
C SER A 327 -15.11 -19.27 15.81
N LEU A 328 -13.89 -19.77 16.03
CA LEU A 328 -13.65 -21.15 16.45
C LEU A 328 -14.17 -21.44 17.87
N ILE A 329 -14.21 -20.45 18.77
CA ILE A 329 -14.84 -20.58 20.09
C ILE A 329 -16.32 -20.94 19.94
N HIS A 330 -17.00 -20.45 18.92
CA HIS A 330 -18.41 -20.80 18.64
C HIS A 330 -18.57 -22.10 17.87
N ILE A 331 -17.52 -22.61 17.20
CA ILE A 331 -17.57 -23.88 16.45
C ILE A 331 -17.05 -25.05 17.28
N SER A 332 -16.15 -24.79 18.23
CA SER A 332 -15.47 -25.83 19.02
C SER A 332 -16.16 -26.23 20.31
N GLU A 333 -17.26 -25.60 20.70
CA GLU A 333 -18.12 -26.22 21.70
C GLU A 333 -18.86 -27.39 21.06
N PRO A 334 -18.45 -28.67 21.33
CA PRO A 334 -19.27 -29.79 20.93
C PRO A 334 -20.58 -29.61 21.66
N THR A 335 -21.67 -29.42 20.96
CA THR A 335 -22.99 -29.64 21.48
C THR A 335 -22.94 -31.00 22.12
N ARG A 336 -22.78 -31.07 23.45
CA ARG A 336 -23.12 -32.27 24.23
C ARG A 336 -24.61 -32.46 23.98
N GLN A 337 -24.91 -33.36 23.05
CA GLN A 337 -26.20 -33.97 22.99
C GLN A 337 -26.25 -34.87 24.23
N GLU A 338 -27.02 -34.44 25.21
CA GLU A 338 -27.51 -35.34 26.27
C GLU A 338 -28.51 -36.35 25.70
#